data_21f5017fc7337fd169e5a9d4312b5c38
#
_entry.id   21f5017fc7337fd169e5a9d4312b5c38
#
_cell.length_a   1.000
_cell.length_b   1.000
_cell.length_c   1.000
_cell.angle_alpha   90.00
_cell.angle_beta   90.00
_cell.angle_gamma   90.00
#
_symmetry.space_group_name_H-M   'P 1'
#
loop_
_entity.id
_entity.type
_entity.pdbx_description
1 polymer ?
#
loop_
_entity_poly.entity_id
_entity_poly.type
_entity_poly.pdbx_seq_one_letter_code
_entity_poly.pdbx_strand_id
1 'polypeptide(L)'
;AGMCTYEELVATTLRHGLVPLVVPQLKTITLGGAVTGLGIESTSFRNGLPHESVLEMEILTGNGELVVARPDNEHRDLFFGFPNSYGTLGYSVRLKIKLERVPPYVELRHIRVHSTRELQDLMAQIAEDRDYRGERVDYLDGVVFTADEAYVVLGRQTDEPGPVSDYTDANIYYRSIQHDGAEPKRDRLTISDYLWRWDTDWFWCSRAFGAQNPRIRRFWPARYLRSSFYWKLIGYDQRWDIGDKLNARKGLPPTERVVQDIEVPIDATADFVDWFLAEIPIEPLWVCPLKLAEPSPIEVGAPTPEAAAAVRPWTLYPLERGKFYVNVGFWSGVPVTPGKPGHTNRVIERKVSELGGHKSLYSESFYPPEEFDALYGGETYDALRRRYDPTRRLLDLYEKAVKRA
;
A
#
# COMPACT_ATOMS: atom_id res chain seq x y z
N ALA A 1 13.54 16.11 0.74
CA ALA A 1 14.24 15.36 -0.31
C ALA A 1 13.45 14.11 -0.69
N GLY A 2 13.49 13.68 -1.96
CA GLY A 2 12.80 12.47 -2.43
C GLY A 2 13.28 11.20 -1.74
N MET A 3 14.55 11.15 -1.36
CA MET A 3 15.17 10.02 -0.62
C MET A 3 14.95 10.05 0.89
N CYS A 4 14.27 11.08 1.44
CA CYS A 4 13.90 11.10 2.84
C CYS A 4 12.95 9.94 3.15
N THR A 5 13.26 9.13 4.15
CA THR A 5 12.39 8.05 4.61
C THR A 5 11.16 8.60 5.34
N TYR A 6 10.07 7.85 5.37
CA TYR A 6 8.90 8.26 6.16
C TYR A 6 9.22 8.28 7.67
N GLU A 7 10.13 7.43 8.16
CA GLU A 7 10.61 7.49 9.54
C GLU A 7 11.22 8.87 9.87
N GLU A 8 12.13 9.38 9.01
CA GLU A 8 12.74 10.70 9.17
C GLU A 8 11.75 11.84 8.98
N LEU A 9 10.89 11.73 7.98
CA LEU A 9 9.86 12.72 7.67
C LEU A 9 8.88 12.89 8.84
N VAL A 10 8.34 11.79 9.33
CA VAL A 10 7.41 11.76 10.47
C VAL A 10 8.10 12.25 11.74
N ALA A 11 9.33 11.79 12.05
CA ALA A 11 10.09 12.26 13.21
C ALA A 11 10.32 13.78 13.19
N THR A 12 10.43 14.37 12.00
CA THR A 12 10.58 15.82 11.84
C THR A 12 9.25 16.56 11.99
N THR A 13 8.20 16.09 11.32
CA THR A 13 6.91 16.80 11.26
C THR A 13 6.12 16.67 12.56
N LEU A 14 6.19 15.54 13.26
CA LEU A 14 5.52 15.35 14.56
C LEU A 14 6.00 16.33 15.65
N ARG A 15 7.21 16.86 15.56
CA ARG A 15 7.67 17.93 16.47
C ARG A 15 6.81 19.20 16.39
N HIS A 16 6.06 19.32 15.30
CA HIS A 16 5.13 20.43 15.04
C HIS A 16 3.66 20.00 15.11
N GLY A 17 3.39 18.77 15.58
CA GLY A 17 2.04 18.20 15.61
C GLY A 17 1.45 17.94 14.22
N LEU A 18 2.33 17.65 13.23
CA LEU A 18 1.96 17.44 11.83
C LEU A 18 2.43 16.08 11.34
N VAL A 19 1.67 15.48 10.41
CA VAL A 19 2.05 14.26 9.69
C VAL A 19 1.72 14.38 8.20
N PRO A 20 2.40 13.63 7.30
CA PRO A 20 1.93 13.46 5.93
C PRO A 20 0.51 12.87 5.90
N LEU A 21 -0.28 13.23 4.88
CA LEU A 21 -1.69 12.79 4.76
C LEU A 21 -1.82 11.26 4.68
N VAL A 22 -0.83 10.59 4.07
CA VAL A 22 -0.70 9.14 4.00
C VAL A 22 0.71 8.77 4.44
N VAL A 23 0.84 7.91 5.43
CA VAL A 23 2.12 7.44 5.97
C VAL A 23 2.20 5.93 5.77
N PRO A 24 2.88 5.42 4.72
CA PRO A 24 3.06 3.98 4.52
C PRO A 24 3.69 3.32 5.74
N GLN A 25 3.22 2.12 6.07
CA GLN A 25 3.50 1.45 7.36
C GLN A 25 4.97 1.08 7.59
N LEU A 26 5.76 0.98 6.52
CA LEU A 26 7.17 0.55 6.63
C LEU A 26 8.09 1.77 6.68
N LYS A 27 8.83 1.88 7.77
CA LYS A 27 9.69 3.02 8.11
C LYS A 27 10.67 3.42 7.02
N THR A 28 11.15 2.45 6.24
CA THR A 28 12.20 2.64 5.23
C THR A 28 11.70 3.09 3.86
N ILE A 29 10.39 3.13 3.64
CA ILE A 29 9.81 3.68 2.42
C ILE A 29 10.21 5.15 2.33
N THR A 30 10.74 5.58 1.18
CA THR A 30 11.09 6.98 0.94
C THR A 30 9.90 7.74 0.38
N LEU A 31 9.84 9.05 0.63
CA LEU A 31 8.79 9.91 0.09
C LEU A 31 8.70 9.82 -1.44
N GLY A 32 9.86 9.90 -2.12
CA GLY A 32 9.92 9.76 -3.57
C GLY A 32 9.49 8.36 -4.04
N GLY A 33 9.86 7.31 -3.31
CA GLY A 33 9.45 5.94 -3.60
C GLY A 33 7.94 5.73 -3.51
N ALA A 34 7.30 6.27 -2.47
CA ALA A 34 5.85 6.19 -2.32
C ALA A 34 5.08 6.99 -3.40
N VAL A 35 5.64 8.11 -3.86
CA VAL A 35 5.03 8.93 -4.91
C VAL A 35 5.22 8.30 -6.29
N THR A 36 6.39 7.74 -6.59
CA THR A 36 6.67 7.09 -7.88
C THR A 36 6.21 5.65 -7.97
N GLY A 37 5.91 5.03 -6.84
CA GLY A 37 5.37 3.69 -6.72
C GLY A 37 3.98 3.71 -6.11
N LEU A 38 3.84 3.06 -4.97
CA LEU A 38 2.60 2.98 -4.23
C LEU A 38 2.84 3.24 -2.76
N GLY A 39 1.84 3.78 -2.10
CA GLY A 39 1.71 3.82 -0.65
C GLY A 39 0.23 3.85 -0.32
N ILE A 40 -0.22 2.88 0.45
CA ILE A 40 -1.60 2.79 0.92
C ILE A 40 -1.56 2.73 2.45
N GLU A 41 -2.51 3.37 3.10
CA GLU A 41 -2.66 3.34 4.55
C GLU A 41 -4.11 3.58 4.94
N SER A 42 -4.43 3.31 6.17
CA SER A 42 -5.76 3.47 6.77
C SER A 42 -6.38 4.88 6.66
N THR A 43 -5.64 5.87 6.19
CA THR A 43 -6.15 7.19 5.79
C THR A 43 -6.53 7.29 4.31
N SER A 44 -6.23 6.28 3.49
CA SER A 44 -6.39 6.37 2.03
C SER A 44 -7.85 6.45 1.58
N PHE A 45 -8.80 6.01 2.39
CA PHE A 45 -10.23 6.18 2.10
C PHE A 45 -10.68 7.64 2.13
N ARG A 46 -9.94 8.54 2.82
CA ARG A 46 -10.25 9.96 2.95
C ARG A 46 -9.20 10.90 2.35
N ASN A 47 -7.95 10.47 2.26
CA ASN A 47 -6.82 11.28 1.83
C ASN A 47 -6.25 10.83 0.47
N GLY A 48 -6.76 9.75 -0.11
CA GLY A 48 -6.22 9.19 -1.35
C GLY A 48 -4.85 8.52 -1.15
N LEU A 49 -3.99 8.69 -2.12
CA LEU A 49 -2.65 8.08 -2.17
C LEU A 49 -1.55 9.13 -1.91
N PRO A 50 -0.31 8.76 -1.56
CA PRO A 50 0.75 9.71 -1.22
C PRO A 50 0.99 10.82 -2.23
N HIS A 51 0.91 10.52 -3.53
CA HIS A 51 1.11 11.48 -4.61
C HIS A 51 0.03 12.57 -4.66
N GLU A 52 -1.17 12.31 -4.15
CA GLU A 52 -2.27 13.28 -4.11
C GLU A 52 -2.07 14.38 -3.06
N SER A 53 -1.12 14.17 -2.15
CA SER A 53 -0.65 15.22 -1.23
C SER A 53 0.39 16.14 -1.84
N VAL A 54 0.93 15.82 -3.02
CA VAL A 54 2.04 16.56 -3.63
C VAL A 54 1.54 17.82 -4.32
N LEU A 55 2.21 18.93 -4.05
CA LEU A 55 1.95 20.23 -4.67
C LEU A 55 2.95 20.58 -5.78
N GLU A 56 4.16 20.05 -5.68
CA GLU A 56 5.27 20.32 -6.59
C GLU A 56 6.28 19.18 -6.53
N MET A 57 6.80 18.77 -7.66
CA MET A 57 7.86 17.78 -7.80
C MET A 57 9.04 18.35 -8.57
N GLU A 58 10.23 18.22 -8.02
CA GLU A 58 11.47 18.47 -8.73
C GLU A 58 12.00 17.11 -9.21
N ILE A 59 12.07 16.92 -10.52
CA ILE A 59 12.32 15.61 -11.15
C ILE A 59 13.57 15.70 -12.03
N LEU A 60 14.52 14.81 -11.79
CA LEU A 60 15.62 14.55 -12.71
C LEU A 60 15.12 13.57 -13.78
N THR A 61 14.95 14.04 -15.00
CA THR A 61 14.39 13.29 -16.12
C THR A 61 15.43 12.44 -16.85
N GLY A 62 15.01 11.55 -17.75
CA GLY A 62 15.90 10.69 -18.51
C GLY A 62 16.83 11.41 -19.49
N ASN A 63 16.48 12.64 -19.93
CA ASN A 63 17.36 13.49 -20.72
C ASN A 63 18.44 14.23 -19.89
N GLY A 64 18.41 14.07 -18.56
CA GLY A 64 19.39 14.67 -17.64
C GLY A 64 19.03 16.08 -17.16
N GLU A 65 17.84 16.54 -17.44
CA GLU A 65 17.33 17.84 -17.01
C GLU A 65 16.63 17.72 -15.65
N LEU A 66 16.82 18.76 -14.83
CA LEU A 66 16.06 18.92 -13.59
C LEU A 66 14.88 19.85 -13.86
N VAL A 67 13.67 19.30 -13.81
CA VAL A 67 12.44 20.03 -14.08
C VAL A 67 11.58 20.16 -12.84
N VAL A 68 10.84 21.25 -12.71
CA VAL A 68 9.85 21.47 -11.65
C VAL A 68 8.47 21.24 -12.24
N ALA A 69 7.84 20.12 -11.88
CA ALA A 69 6.50 19.76 -12.34
C ALA A 69 5.43 20.17 -11.32
N ARG A 70 4.39 20.86 -11.81
CA ARG A 70 3.23 21.33 -11.04
C ARG A 70 1.94 21.17 -11.87
N PRO A 71 0.76 21.18 -11.22
CA PRO A 71 -0.51 21.10 -11.92
C PRO A 71 -0.78 22.28 -12.89
N ASP A 72 -0.08 23.39 -12.71
CA ASP A 72 -0.35 24.70 -13.36
C ASP A 72 0.77 25.20 -14.27
N ASN A 73 1.76 24.35 -14.61
CA ASN A 73 2.88 24.78 -15.47
C ASN A 73 3.06 23.90 -16.72
N GLU A 74 4.08 24.20 -17.54
CA GLU A 74 4.40 23.48 -18.78
C GLU A 74 4.77 22.02 -18.59
N HIS A 75 5.09 21.56 -17.37
CA HIS A 75 5.37 20.19 -17.00
C HIS A 75 4.18 19.48 -16.31
N ARG A 76 2.97 20.02 -16.52
CA ARG A 76 1.73 19.44 -15.98
C ARG A 76 1.54 17.98 -16.38
N ASP A 77 1.86 17.63 -17.60
CA ASP A 77 1.78 16.27 -18.12
C ASP A 77 2.69 15.31 -17.31
N LEU A 78 3.91 15.75 -16.98
CA LEU A 78 4.81 14.98 -16.14
C LEU A 78 4.30 14.93 -14.69
N PHE A 79 3.74 16.03 -14.16
CA PHE A 79 3.18 16.03 -12.80
C PHE A 79 2.13 14.93 -12.62
N PHE A 80 1.21 14.79 -13.56
CA PHE A 80 0.15 13.79 -13.51
C PHE A 80 0.55 12.39 -14.03
N GLY A 81 1.61 12.30 -14.80
CA GLY A 81 2.12 11.03 -15.32
C GLY A 81 3.24 10.40 -14.50
N PHE A 82 3.85 11.16 -13.58
CA PHE A 82 4.99 10.69 -12.81
C PHE A 82 4.64 9.68 -11.70
N PRO A 83 3.51 9.82 -10.96
CA PRO A 83 3.08 8.81 -9.99
C PRO A 83 2.84 7.46 -10.67
N ASN A 84 3.18 6.37 -9.97
CA ASN A 84 3.13 4.99 -10.44
C ASN A 84 4.09 4.66 -11.61
N SER A 85 5.06 5.53 -11.91
CA SER A 85 6.04 5.31 -12.98
C SER A 85 7.23 4.45 -12.54
N TYR A 86 7.39 4.18 -11.26
CA TYR A 86 8.50 3.39 -10.70
C TYR A 86 9.89 3.86 -11.17
N GLY A 87 10.06 5.17 -11.40
CA GLY A 87 11.32 5.76 -11.82
C GLY A 87 11.64 5.60 -13.31
N THR A 88 10.68 5.22 -14.14
CA THR A 88 10.86 5.08 -15.59
C THR A 88 10.70 6.40 -16.36
N LEU A 89 10.20 7.44 -15.68
CA LEU A 89 10.13 8.82 -16.19
C LEU A 89 11.14 9.76 -15.52
N GLY A 90 11.95 9.25 -14.59
CA GLY A 90 12.93 10.04 -13.86
C GLY A 90 12.93 9.76 -12.35
N TYR A 91 13.64 10.59 -11.61
CA TYR A 91 13.79 10.46 -10.15
C TYR A 91 13.36 11.74 -9.46
N SER A 92 12.44 11.66 -8.49
CA SER A 92 12.04 12.81 -7.68
C SER A 92 13.17 13.19 -6.72
N VAL A 93 13.71 14.37 -6.89
CA VAL A 93 14.79 14.94 -6.06
C VAL A 93 14.21 15.63 -4.84
N ARG A 94 13.16 16.44 -5.07
CA ARG A 94 12.45 17.19 -4.03
C ARG A 94 10.96 17.19 -4.30
N LEU A 95 10.20 17.10 -3.20
CA LEU A 95 8.73 17.14 -3.24
C LEU A 95 8.23 18.16 -2.21
N LYS A 96 7.23 18.94 -2.58
CA LYS A 96 6.45 19.79 -1.68
C LYS A 96 5.11 19.08 -1.46
N ILE A 97 4.79 18.77 -0.21
CA ILE A 97 3.61 17.99 0.16
C ILE A 97 2.72 18.73 1.17
N LYS A 98 1.45 18.39 1.18
CA LYS A 98 0.51 18.77 2.24
C LYS A 98 0.76 17.93 3.49
N LEU A 99 0.54 18.52 4.66
CA LEU A 99 0.56 17.86 5.96
C LEU A 99 -0.75 18.12 6.68
N GLU A 100 -1.15 17.23 7.58
CA GLU A 100 -2.29 17.43 8.47
C GLU A 100 -1.87 17.53 9.93
N ARG A 101 -2.65 18.26 10.73
CA ARG A 101 -2.50 18.28 12.18
C ARG A 101 -3.07 17.01 12.77
N VAL A 102 -2.34 16.43 13.73
CA VAL A 102 -2.80 15.25 14.45
C VAL A 102 -2.67 15.45 15.95
N PRO A 103 -3.65 15.00 16.73
CA PRO A 103 -3.55 14.90 18.17
C PRO A 103 -2.58 13.76 18.58
N PRO A 104 -2.18 13.71 19.87
CA PRO A 104 -1.16 12.79 20.34
C PRO A 104 -1.56 11.32 20.37
N TYR A 105 -2.87 11.01 20.30
CA TYR A 105 -3.36 9.64 20.47
C TYR A 105 -4.31 9.23 19.35
N VAL A 106 -4.35 7.91 19.12
CA VAL A 106 -5.35 7.24 18.28
C VAL A 106 -6.07 6.20 19.13
N GLU A 107 -7.38 6.30 19.18
CA GLU A 107 -8.26 5.34 19.82
C GLU A 107 -8.75 4.34 18.79
N LEU A 108 -8.51 3.05 19.02
CA LEU A 108 -8.84 1.96 18.12
C LEU A 108 -10.11 1.23 18.54
N ARG A 109 -10.84 0.73 17.56
CA ARG A 109 -11.95 -0.21 17.72
C ARG A 109 -11.78 -1.35 16.72
N HIS A 110 -11.65 -2.56 17.23
CA HIS A 110 -11.57 -3.77 16.41
C HIS A 110 -12.97 -4.40 16.40
N ILE A 111 -13.62 -4.39 15.24
CA ILE A 111 -14.98 -4.90 15.05
C ILE A 111 -14.87 -6.25 14.37
N ARG A 112 -15.26 -7.30 15.08
CA ARG A 112 -15.33 -8.64 14.50
C ARG A 112 -16.50 -8.73 13.53
N VAL A 113 -16.27 -9.32 12.36
CA VAL A 113 -17.28 -9.66 11.37
C VAL A 113 -17.17 -11.15 11.02
N HIS A 114 -18.29 -11.74 10.61
CA HIS A 114 -18.40 -13.18 10.46
C HIS A 114 -18.49 -13.65 9.01
N SER A 115 -18.37 -12.71 8.08
CA SER A 115 -18.30 -13.01 6.65
C SER A 115 -17.60 -11.91 5.88
N THR A 116 -17.07 -12.24 4.73
CA THR A 116 -16.44 -11.29 3.80
C THR A 116 -17.46 -10.27 3.27
N ARG A 117 -18.71 -10.63 3.14
CA ARG A 117 -19.81 -9.72 2.75
C ARG A 117 -20.07 -8.69 3.86
N GLU A 118 -20.15 -9.11 5.12
CA GLU A 118 -20.28 -8.20 6.25
C GLU A 118 -19.08 -7.24 6.35
N LEU A 119 -17.86 -7.76 6.10
CA LEU A 119 -16.64 -6.95 6.02
C LEU A 119 -16.78 -5.85 4.96
N GLN A 120 -17.15 -6.23 3.73
CA GLN A 120 -17.33 -5.33 2.60
C GLN A 120 -18.37 -4.25 2.91
N ASP A 121 -19.56 -4.65 3.33
CA ASP A 121 -20.68 -3.74 3.56
C ASP A 121 -20.38 -2.73 4.68
N LEU A 122 -19.75 -3.20 5.77
CA LEU A 122 -19.34 -2.33 6.87
C LEU A 122 -18.23 -1.37 6.44
N MET A 123 -17.22 -1.84 5.70
CA MET A 123 -16.16 -0.97 5.18
C MET A 123 -16.72 0.07 4.21
N ALA A 124 -17.62 -0.31 3.31
CA ALA A 124 -18.24 0.60 2.35
C ALA A 124 -19.02 1.71 3.06
N GLN A 125 -19.87 1.34 4.02
CA GLN A 125 -20.62 2.30 4.82
C GLN A 125 -19.70 3.28 5.56
N ILE A 126 -18.69 2.77 6.28
CA ILE A 126 -17.80 3.62 7.07
C ILE A 126 -16.93 4.51 6.16
N ALA A 127 -16.48 4.00 5.02
CA ALA A 127 -15.68 4.77 4.07
C ALA A 127 -16.47 5.97 3.51
N GLU A 128 -17.77 5.79 3.25
CA GLU A 128 -18.64 6.87 2.75
C GLU A 128 -19.02 7.85 3.86
N ASP A 129 -19.52 7.35 4.99
CA ASP A 129 -20.07 8.16 6.07
C ASP A 129 -18.97 8.79 6.94
N ARG A 130 -17.79 8.19 7.03
CA ARG A 130 -16.69 8.54 7.96
C ARG A 130 -17.14 8.55 9.43
N ASP A 131 -18.11 7.72 9.73
CA ASP A 131 -18.73 7.57 11.03
C ASP A 131 -19.05 6.11 11.34
N TYR A 132 -18.95 5.75 12.60
CA TYR A 132 -19.45 4.48 13.11
C TYR A 132 -20.13 4.68 14.45
N ARG A 133 -21.45 4.48 14.49
CA ARG A 133 -22.30 4.64 15.69
C ARG A 133 -22.18 6.02 16.35
N GLY A 134 -22.11 7.08 15.54
CA GLY A 134 -22.01 8.47 16.00
C GLY A 134 -20.59 8.91 16.38
N GLU A 135 -19.57 8.10 16.13
CA GLU A 135 -18.18 8.46 16.35
C GLU A 135 -17.41 8.56 15.03
N ARG A 136 -16.72 9.67 14.83
CA ARG A 136 -15.89 9.91 13.63
C ARG A 136 -14.82 8.84 13.46
N VAL A 137 -14.58 8.47 12.20
CA VAL A 137 -13.52 7.55 11.79
C VAL A 137 -12.46 8.32 10.99
N ASP A 138 -11.23 8.33 11.49
CA ASP A 138 -10.08 8.98 10.86
C ASP A 138 -9.17 7.97 10.13
N TYR A 139 -9.21 6.71 10.58
CA TYR A 139 -8.41 5.60 10.05
C TYR A 139 -9.29 4.36 9.88
N LEU A 140 -9.17 3.70 8.75
CA LEU A 140 -9.97 2.52 8.42
C LEU A 140 -9.11 1.51 7.66
N ASP A 141 -8.90 0.35 8.26
CA ASP A 141 -8.32 -0.84 7.63
C ASP A 141 -8.96 -2.10 8.21
N GLY A 142 -8.45 -3.27 7.85
CA GLY A 142 -8.93 -4.53 8.41
C GLY A 142 -8.00 -5.68 8.14
N VAL A 143 -8.29 -6.81 8.78
CA VAL A 143 -7.56 -8.06 8.60
C VAL A 143 -8.55 -9.20 8.45
N VAL A 144 -8.38 -9.99 7.41
CA VAL A 144 -9.09 -11.27 7.21
C VAL A 144 -8.16 -12.39 7.64
N PHE A 145 -8.46 -13.02 8.77
CA PHE A 145 -7.69 -14.15 9.29
C PHE A 145 -8.09 -15.47 8.63
N THR A 146 -9.40 -15.66 8.45
CA THR A 146 -10.00 -16.80 7.74
C THR A 146 -11.31 -16.34 7.10
N ALA A 147 -11.97 -17.20 6.34
CA ALA A 147 -13.28 -16.89 5.74
C ALA A 147 -14.35 -16.52 6.79
N ASP A 148 -14.25 -17.09 8.00
CA ASP A 148 -15.22 -16.91 9.10
C ASP A 148 -14.72 -15.96 10.19
N GLU A 149 -13.52 -15.44 10.06
CA GLU A 149 -12.92 -14.54 11.05
C GLU A 149 -12.20 -13.37 10.38
N ALA A 150 -12.86 -12.23 10.39
CA ALA A 150 -12.29 -10.97 9.89
C ALA A 150 -12.60 -9.82 10.87
N TYR A 151 -11.84 -8.75 10.73
CA TYR A 151 -11.99 -7.57 11.58
C TYR A 151 -11.90 -6.31 10.75
N VAL A 152 -12.83 -5.39 10.98
CA VAL A 152 -12.72 -3.99 10.58
C VAL A 152 -12.08 -3.22 11.73
N VAL A 153 -11.01 -2.51 11.45
CA VAL A 153 -10.25 -1.73 12.43
C VAL A 153 -10.47 -0.25 12.17
N LEU A 154 -11.04 0.41 13.16
CA LEU A 154 -11.30 1.85 13.13
C LEU A 154 -10.34 2.58 14.04
N GLY A 155 -9.86 3.74 13.60
CA GLY A 155 -9.09 4.65 14.41
C GLY A 155 -9.73 6.04 14.46
N ARG A 156 -9.77 6.63 15.66
CA ARG A 156 -10.20 8.01 15.91
C ARG A 156 -9.05 8.80 16.52
N GLN A 157 -8.72 9.93 15.93
CA GLN A 157 -7.76 10.86 16.50
C GLN A 157 -8.33 11.52 17.75
N THR A 158 -7.56 11.62 18.84
CA THR A 158 -8.02 12.16 20.11
C THR A 158 -6.89 12.84 20.92
N ASP A 159 -7.25 13.92 21.62
CA ASP A 159 -6.39 14.58 22.62
C ASP A 159 -6.59 13.97 24.02
N GLU A 160 -7.57 13.11 24.21
CA GLU A 160 -7.89 12.52 25.51
C GLU A 160 -6.76 11.58 25.98
N PRO A 161 -6.11 11.86 27.11
CA PRO A 161 -5.08 10.98 27.66
C PRO A 161 -5.69 9.70 28.24
N GLY A 162 -4.89 8.64 28.26
CA GLY A 162 -5.27 7.36 28.86
C GLY A 162 -4.18 6.32 28.71
N PRO A 163 -4.38 5.09 29.22
CA PRO A 163 -3.47 3.99 29.00
C PRO A 163 -3.26 3.73 27.51
N VAL A 164 -2.02 3.49 27.10
CA VAL A 164 -1.65 3.20 25.72
C VAL A 164 -0.98 1.83 25.64
N SER A 165 -1.25 1.12 24.53
CA SER A 165 -0.51 -0.07 24.14
C SER A 165 0.69 0.32 23.26
N ASP A 166 1.73 -0.50 23.28
CA ASP A 166 2.92 -0.34 22.45
C ASP A 166 3.12 -1.61 21.59
N TYR A 167 3.14 -1.42 20.28
CA TYR A 167 3.36 -2.47 19.29
C TYR A 167 4.61 -2.20 18.43
N THR A 168 5.39 -1.21 18.77
CA THR A 168 6.59 -0.83 18.03
C THR A 168 7.86 -1.46 18.60
N ASP A 169 7.78 -2.18 19.71
CA ASP A 169 8.90 -2.86 20.37
C ASP A 169 8.67 -4.38 20.45
N ALA A 170 8.04 -4.90 21.49
CA ALA A 170 7.99 -6.33 21.76
C ALA A 170 6.67 -7.00 21.37
N ASN A 171 5.58 -6.26 21.39
CA ASN A 171 4.25 -6.80 21.15
C ASN A 171 3.95 -6.94 19.63
N ILE A 172 2.98 -7.78 19.30
CA ILE A 172 2.59 -8.08 17.92
C ILE A 172 1.22 -7.48 17.65
N TYR A 173 1.17 -6.44 16.82
CA TYR A 173 -0.05 -5.68 16.57
C TYR A 173 -1.17 -6.52 15.97
N TYR A 174 -0.94 -7.24 14.87
CA TYR A 174 -2.04 -7.93 14.19
C TYR A 174 -2.72 -8.99 15.08
N ARG A 175 -1.97 -9.63 15.99
CA ARG A 175 -2.55 -10.57 16.96
C ARG A 175 -3.42 -9.90 18.03
N SER A 176 -3.17 -8.61 18.30
CA SER A 176 -3.99 -7.86 19.24
C SER A 176 -5.38 -7.54 18.69
N ILE A 177 -5.56 -7.63 17.37
CA ILE A 177 -6.84 -7.36 16.70
C ILE A 177 -7.86 -8.44 17.07
N GLN A 178 -7.44 -9.71 17.17
CA GLN A 178 -8.31 -10.85 17.44
C GLN A 178 -8.90 -10.81 18.86
N HIS A 179 -10.20 -11.09 18.97
CA HIS A 179 -10.91 -11.25 20.24
C HIS A 179 -12.20 -12.04 20.05
N ASP A 180 -12.70 -12.64 21.14
CA ASP A 180 -13.92 -13.46 21.15
C ASP A 180 -15.17 -12.68 21.59
N GLY A 181 -15.02 -11.41 21.98
CA GLY A 181 -16.12 -10.58 22.46
C GLY A 181 -17.08 -10.16 21.35
N ALA A 182 -18.38 -10.09 21.67
CA ALA A 182 -19.41 -9.57 20.76
C ALA A 182 -19.31 -8.05 20.54
N GLU A 183 -18.78 -7.32 21.54
CA GLU A 183 -18.56 -5.89 21.44
C GLU A 183 -17.18 -5.58 20.85
N PRO A 184 -17.03 -4.46 20.12
CA PRO A 184 -15.74 -4.06 19.57
C PRO A 184 -14.69 -3.91 20.67
N LYS A 185 -13.54 -4.55 20.47
CA LYS A 185 -12.40 -4.38 21.36
C LYS A 185 -11.83 -2.98 21.17
N ARG A 186 -11.59 -2.29 22.28
CA ARG A 186 -10.99 -0.95 22.31
C ARG A 186 -9.51 -1.04 22.68
N ASP A 187 -8.69 -0.21 22.04
CA ASP A 187 -7.28 -0.01 22.35
C ASP A 187 -6.92 1.48 22.13
N ARG A 188 -5.77 1.90 22.63
CA ARG A 188 -5.28 3.27 22.40
C ARG A 188 -3.77 3.23 22.22
N LEU A 189 -3.29 3.97 21.21
CA LEU A 189 -1.87 4.12 20.91
C LEU A 189 -1.48 5.60 20.89
N THR A 190 -0.20 5.88 21.11
CA THR A 190 0.31 7.18 20.68
C THR A 190 0.24 7.28 19.16
N ILE A 191 0.19 8.49 18.61
CA ILE A 191 0.21 8.68 17.15
C ILE A 191 1.45 8.05 16.51
N SER A 192 2.60 8.13 17.16
CA SER A 192 3.85 7.52 16.68
C SER A 192 3.73 6.00 16.61
N ASP A 193 3.24 5.36 17.67
CA ASP A 193 3.09 3.90 17.71
C ASP A 193 2.02 3.42 16.73
N TYR A 194 0.95 4.19 16.55
CA TYR A 194 -0.06 3.92 15.54
C TYR A 194 0.53 3.89 14.13
N LEU A 195 1.30 4.92 13.76
CA LEU A 195 1.89 4.99 12.42
C LEU A 195 2.84 3.82 12.12
N TRP A 196 3.52 3.28 13.13
CA TRP A 196 4.52 2.23 12.96
C TRP A 196 4.11 0.85 13.46
N ARG A 197 2.83 0.66 13.82
CA ARG A 197 2.29 -0.58 14.40
C ARG A 197 2.54 -1.84 13.57
N TRP A 198 2.67 -1.68 12.25
CA TRP A 198 2.92 -2.78 11.33
C TRP A 198 4.40 -3.06 11.05
N ASP A 199 5.28 -2.08 11.25
CA ASP A 199 6.70 -2.18 10.88
C ASP A 199 7.45 -3.24 11.68
N THR A 200 7.16 -3.35 12.99
CA THR A 200 7.86 -4.25 13.93
C THR A 200 7.84 -5.71 13.48
N ASP A 201 6.74 -6.15 12.92
CA ASP A 201 6.56 -7.51 12.44
C ASP A 201 6.40 -7.59 10.92
N TRP A 202 6.52 -6.45 10.23
CA TRP A 202 6.20 -6.33 8.81
C TRP A 202 4.90 -7.05 8.49
N PHE A 203 3.83 -6.55 9.07
CA PHE A 203 2.53 -7.22 9.16
C PHE A 203 2.68 -8.55 9.95
N TRP A 204 2.76 -9.68 9.30
CA TRP A 204 2.96 -11.02 9.87
C TRP A 204 4.20 -11.74 9.33
N CYS A 205 4.99 -11.09 8.47
CA CYS A 205 6.12 -11.71 7.79
C CYS A 205 7.23 -12.16 8.77
N SER A 206 7.36 -11.53 9.94
CA SER A 206 8.27 -11.96 11.00
C SER A 206 8.06 -13.42 11.45
N ARG A 207 6.87 -13.97 11.19
CA ARG A 207 6.54 -15.39 11.45
C ARG A 207 7.47 -16.34 10.69
N ALA A 208 7.82 -16.02 9.44
CA ALA A 208 8.71 -16.84 8.61
C ALA A 208 10.12 -17.00 9.18
N PHE A 209 10.56 -16.06 10.01
CA PHE A 209 11.88 -16.06 10.67
C PHE A 209 11.85 -16.60 12.10
N GLY A 210 10.69 -17.09 12.55
CA GLY A 210 10.50 -17.55 13.92
C GLY A 210 10.42 -16.45 14.97
N ALA A 211 10.49 -15.17 14.57
CA ALA A 211 10.48 -14.02 15.48
C ALA A 211 9.17 -13.87 16.28
N GLN A 212 8.11 -14.55 15.87
CA GLN A 212 6.82 -14.58 16.60
C GLN A 212 6.69 -15.73 17.62
N ASN A 213 7.66 -16.66 17.66
CA ASN A 213 7.68 -17.66 18.71
C ASN A 213 8.07 -16.99 20.03
N PRO A 214 7.26 -17.06 21.13
CA PRO A 214 7.54 -16.36 22.37
C PRO A 214 8.91 -16.69 22.99
N ARG A 215 9.39 -17.92 22.81
CA ARG A 215 10.70 -18.37 23.32
C ARG A 215 11.85 -17.72 22.54
N ILE A 216 11.70 -17.55 21.22
CA ILE A 216 12.69 -16.91 20.34
C ILE A 216 12.62 -15.40 20.53
N ARG A 217 11.40 -14.81 20.48
CA ARG A 217 11.16 -13.39 20.61
C ARG A 217 11.75 -12.80 21.89
N ARG A 218 11.68 -13.52 22.99
CA ARG A 218 12.27 -13.10 24.27
C ARG A 218 13.78 -12.77 24.16
N PHE A 219 14.49 -13.46 23.27
CA PHE A 219 15.93 -13.28 23.04
C PHE A 219 16.25 -12.49 21.77
N TRP A 220 15.23 -12.15 21.00
CA TRP A 220 15.39 -11.37 19.76
C TRP A 220 15.67 -9.90 20.13
N PRO A 221 16.81 -9.33 19.71
CA PRO A 221 17.10 -7.93 20.06
C PRO A 221 16.08 -6.99 19.44
N ALA A 222 15.46 -6.11 20.23
CA ALA A 222 14.39 -5.20 19.79
C ALA A 222 14.79 -4.38 18.52
N ARG A 223 16.05 -3.94 18.44
CA ARG A 223 16.57 -3.22 17.25
C ARG A 223 16.46 -3.97 15.93
N TYR A 224 16.23 -5.29 15.95
CA TYR A 224 16.05 -6.15 14.79
C TYR A 224 14.60 -6.57 14.56
N LEU A 225 13.68 -6.15 15.42
CA LEU A 225 12.24 -6.29 15.22
C LEU A 225 11.76 -5.12 14.35
N ARG A 226 12.08 -5.16 13.07
CA ARG A 226 11.69 -4.12 12.11
C ARG A 226 11.81 -4.62 10.66
N SER A 227 10.99 -4.08 9.80
CA SER A 227 10.91 -4.44 8.38
C SER A 227 12.26 -4.39 7.66
N SER A 228 13.07 -3.38 7.92
CA SER A 228 14.40 -3.21 7.32
C SER A 228 15.38 -4.35 7.63
N PHE A 229 15.21 -5.05 8.75
CA PHE A 229 16.02 -6.22 9.07
C PHE A 229 15.50 -7.47 8.35
N TYR A 230 14.20 -7.68 8.32
CA TYR A 230 13.60 -8.80 7.60
C TYR A 230 13.90 -8.76 6.09
N TRP A 231 13.92 -7.57 5.51
CA TRP A 231 14.36 -7.37 4.11
C TRP A 231 15.79 -7.86 3.86
N LYS A 232 16.71 -7.64 4.80
CA LYS A 232 18.09 -8.17 4.67
C LYS A 232 18.08 -9.69 4.68
N LEU A 233 17.28 -10.32 5.55
CA LEU A 233 17.17 -11.78 5.60
C LEU A 233 16.60 -12.34 4.29
N ILE A 234 15.58 -11.70 3.74
CA ILE A 234 15.02 -12.07 2.43
C ILE A 234 16.06 -11.89 1.32
N GLY A 235 16.82 -10.80 1.33
CA GLY A 235 17.90 -10.57 0.37
C GLY A 235 18.97 -11.66 0.41
N TYR A 236 19.30 -12.16 1.59
CA TYR A 236 20.19 -13.32 1.74
C TYR A 236 19.56 -14.60 1.22
N ASP A 237 18.28 -14.84 1.54
CA ASP A 237 17.54 -16.00 1.03
C ASP A 237 17.50 -15.99 -0.49
N GLN A 238 17.17 -14.84 -1.09
CA GLN A 238 17.15 -14.65 -2.56
C GLN A 238 18.51 -14.89 -3.23
N ARG A 239 19.60 -14.44 -2.58
CA ARG A 239 20.93 -14.55 -3.14
C ARG A 239 21.47 -15.99 -3.14
N TRP A 240 21.09 -16.79 -2.17
CA TRP A 240 21.65 -18.14 -1.96
C TRP A 240 20.62 -19.25 -2.02
N ASP A 241 19.36 -18.96 -2.35
CA ASP A 241 18.23 -19.91 -2.42
C ASP A 241 18.14 -20.81 -1.18
N ILE A 242 18.29 -20.22 0.00
CA ILE A 242 18.39 -20.97 1.26
C ILE A 242 17.09 -21.71 1.52
N GLY A 243 15.94 -21.04 1.36
CA GLY A 243 14.62 -21.61 1.58
C GLY A 243 14.37 -22.80 0.65
N ASP A 244 14.61 -22.64 -0.65
CA ASP A 244 14.38 -23.70 -1.63
C ASP A 244 15.36 -24.88 -1.46
N LYS A 245 16.62 -24.63 -1.08
CA LYS A 245 17.56 -25.71 -0.71
C LYS A 245 17.12 -26.48 0.54
N LEU A 246 16.54 -25.81 1.52
CA LEU A 246 15.98 -26.45 2.71
C LEU A 246 14.71 -27.25 2.36
N ASN A 247 13.86 -26.74 1.50
CA ASN A 247 12.68 -27.43 0.97
C ASN A 247 13.08 -28.69 0.21
N ALA A 248 14.05 -28.59 -0.69
CA ALA A 248 14.57 -29.72 -1.46
C ALA A 248 15.09 -30.85 -0.55
N ARG A 249 15.81 -30.52 0.55
CA ARG A 249 16.26 -31.52 1.54
C ARG A 249 15.11 -32.23 2.26
N LYS A 250 13.96 -31.60 2.33
CA LYS A 250 12.72 -32.16 2.93
C LYS A 250 11.82 -32.83 1.90
N GLY A 251 12.24 -32.89 0.62
CA GLY A 251 11.41 -33.40 -0.49
C GLY A 251 10.22 -32.50 -0.84
N LEU A 252 10.27 -31.21 -0.46
CA LEU A 252 9.25 -30.22 -0.79
C LEU A 252 9.60 -29.51 -2.10
N PRO A 253 8.58 -29.07 -2.88
CA PRO A 253 8.80 -28.29 -4.09
C PRO A 253 9.39 -26.90 -3.78
N PRO A 254 9.99 -26.23 -4.75
CA PRO A 254 10.37 -24.83 -4.62
C PRO A 254 9.15 -23.93 -4.41
N THR A 255 9.39 -22.72 -3.93
CA THR A 255 8.35 -21.77 -3.53
C THR A 255 8.15 -20.69 -4.60
N GLU A 256 6.93 -20.54 -5.09
CA GLU A 256 6.49 -19.33 -5.81
C GLU A 256 6.17 -18.24 -4.78
N ARG A 257 6.80 -17.09 -4.93
CA ARG A 257 6.50 -15.93 -4.09
C ARG A 257 5.22 -15.28 -4.54
N VAL A 258 4.31 -15.08 -3.60
CA VAL A 258 3.04 -14.39 -3.81
C VAL A 258 3.01 -13.21 -2.84
N VAL A 259 3.56 -12.08 -3.31
CA VAL A 259 3.71 -10.84 -2.55
C VAL A 259 3.08 -9.75 -3.38
N GLN A 260 1.85 -9.36 -3.06
CA GLN A 260 1.11 -8.40 -3.85
C GLN A 260 0.22 -7.51 -2.97
N ASP A 261 0.00 -6.32 -3.46
CA ASP A 261 -1.16 -5.48 -3.17
C ASP A 261 -1.97 -5.36 -4.45
N ILE A 262 -3.25 -5.69 -4.35
CA ILE A 262 -4.20 -5.56 -5.45
C ILE A 262 -5.37 -4.69 -5.00
N GLU A 263 -5.95 -3.95 -5.91
CA GLU A 263 -7.08 -3.09 -5.66
C GLU A 263 -8.28 -3.58 -6.47
N VAL A 264 -9.36 -3.92 -5.78
CA VAL A 264 -10.66 -4.24 -6.41
C VAL A 264 -11.71 -3.22 -6.01
N PRO A 265 -12.72 -2.95 -6.87
CA PRO A 265 -13.86 -2.15 -6.45
C PRO A 265 -14.44 -2.64 -5.13
N ILE A 266 -14.87 -1.73 -4.26
CA ILE A 266 -15.31 -2.09 -2.90
C ILE A 266 -16.47 -3.07 -2.91
N ASP A 267 -17.36 -3.00 -3.90
CA ASP A 267 -18.49 -3.90 -4.12
C ASP A 267 -18.10 -5.30 -4.61
N ALA A 268 -16.87 -5.47 -5.08
CA ALA A 268 -16.30 -6.76 -5.49
C ALA A 268 -15.34 -7.37 -4.45
N THR A 269 -15.17 -6.74 -3.30
CA THR A 269 -14.19 -7.15 -2.27
C THR A 269 -14.51 -8.55 -1.73
N ALA A 270 -15.76 -8.82 -1.38
CA ALA A 270 -16.16 -10.13 -0.86
C ALA A 270 -15.93 -11.24 -1.89
N ASP A 271 -16.30 -11.01 -3.14
CA ASP A 271 -16.15 -11.99 -4.23
C ASP A 271 -14.66 -12.29 -4.50
N PHE A 272 -13.79 -11.30 -4.37
CA PHE A 272 -12.34 -11.52 -4.48
C PHE A 272 -11.80 -12.29 -3.29
N VAL A 273 -12.13 -11.88 -2.06
CA VAL A 273 -11.58 -12.50 -0.83
C VAL A 273 -12.05 -13.95 -0.69
N ASP A 274 -13.33 -14.23 -0.95
CA ASP A 274 -13.89 -15.59 -0.92
C ASP A 274 -13.19 -16.50 -1.93
N TRP A 275 -13.06 -16.02 -3.18
CA TRP A 275 -12.33 -16.75 -4.20
C TRP A 275 -10.88 -16.97 -3.80
N PHE A 276 -10.20 -15.94 -3.28
CA PHE A 276 -8.78 -16.02 -2.90
C PHE A 276 -8.55 -17.05 -1.80
N LEU A 277 -9.34 -17.02 -0.72
CA LEU A 277 -9.21 -17.96 0.38
C LEU A 277 -9.55 -19.39 -0.01
N ALA A 278 -10.44 -19.59 -0.99
CA ALA A 278 -10.78 -20.91 -1.51
C ALA A 278 -9.67 -21.51 -2.40
N GLU A 279 -9.01 -20.69 -3.22
CA GLU A 279 -8.09 -21.15 -4.26
C GLU A 279 -6.61 -21.00 -3.85
N ILE A 280 -6.29 -20.00 -3.02
CA ILE A 280 -4.92 -19.65 -2.68
C ILE A 280 -4.69 -19.84 -1.17
N PRO A 281 -3.80 -20.75 -0.74
CA PRO A 281 -3.61 -21.07 0.68
C PRO A 281 -2.75 -20.02 1.41
N ILE A 282 -3.15 -18.75 1.34
CA ILE A 282 -2.47 -17.62 1.98
C ILE A 282 -3.44 -16.88 2.89
N GLU A 283 -3.08 -16.83 4.15
CA GLU A 283 -3.74 -16.05 5.20
C GLU A 283 -2.72 -15.62 6.27
N PRO A 284 -2.96 -14.51 6.98
CA PRO A 284 -4.08 -13.59 6.84
C PRO A 284 -3.92 -12.64 5.63
N LEU A 285 -4.99 -11.86 5.34
CA LEU A 285 -4.99 -10.77 4.35
C LEU A 285 -5.16 -9.44 5.06
N TRP A 286 -4.47 -8.41 4.60
CA TRP A 286 -4.74 -7.03 5.00
C TRP A 286 -5.70 -6.40 4.00
N VAL A 287 -6.71 -5.67 4.48
CA VAL A 287 -7.69 -4.98 3.64
C VAL A 287 -7.74 -3.51 4.03
N CYS A 288 -7.66 -2.62 3.03
CA CYS A 288 -7.60 -1.19 3.28
C CYS A 288 -8.36 -0.43 2.19
N PRO A 289 -9.46 0.25 2.53
CA PRO A 289 -10.22 1.01 1.54
C PRO A 289 -9.46 2.27 1.12
N LEU A 290 -9.59 2.60 -0.16
CA LEU A 290 -9.01 3.80 -0.74
C LEU A 290 -9.94 4.42 -1.79
N LYS A 291 -9.79 5.71 -2.00
CA LYS A 291 -10.51 6.47 -3.02
C LYS A 291 -9.59 7.58 -3.51
N LEU A 292 -9.49 7.76 -4.82
CA LEU A 292 -8.76 8.91 -5.35
C LEU A 292 -9.42 10.20 -4.87
N ALA A 293 -8.61 11.11 -4.35
CA ALA A 293 -9.07 12.43 -3.91
C ALA A 293 -9.63 13.22 -5.11
N GLU A 294 -10.69 13.97 -4.88
CA GLU A 294 -11.20 14.90 -5.88
C GLU A 294 -10.33 16.16 -5.86
N PRO A 295 -9.61 16.48 -6.95
CA PRO A 295 -8.84 17.71 -7.00
C PRO A 295 -9.80 18.89 -7.04
N SER A 296 -9.45 19.95 -6.35
CA SER A 296 -10.16 21.20 -6.52
C SER A 296 -9.97 21.74 -7.96
N PRO A 297 -10.94 22.49 -8.51
CA PRO A 297 -10.78 23.13 -9.82
C PRO A 297 -9.47 23.91 -9.96
N ILE A 298 -9.04 24.58 -8.90
CA ILE A 298 -7.78 25.36 -8.86
C ILE A 298 -6.56 24.43 -9.01
N GLU A 299 -6.53 23.29 -8.32
CA GLU A 299 -5.40 22.35 -8.37
C GLU A 299 -5.20 21.75 -9.77
N VAL A 300 -6.27 21.58 -10.52
CA VAL A 300 -6.20 21.04 -11.89
C VAL A 300 -6.33 22.10 -12.98
N GLY A 301 -6.43 23.38 -12.63
CA GLY A 301 -6.59 24.47 -13.59
C GLY A 301 -7.90 24.39 -14.39
N ALA A 302 -8.93 23.79 -13.81
CA ALA A 302 -10.23 23.64 -14.44
C ALA A 302 -11.17 24.82 -14.08
N PRO A 303 -12.03 25.29 -15.01
CA PRO A 303 -12.91 26.41 -14.71
C PRO A 303 -14.07 26.08 -13.78
N THR A 304 -14.46 24.81 -13.69
CA THR A 304 -15.57 24.35 -12.83
C THR A 304 -15.25 23.02 -12.15
N PRO A 305 -15.97 22.66 -11.06
CA PRO A 305 -15.84 21.35 -10.44
C PRO A 305 -16.11 20.17 -11.38
N GLU A 306 -17.09 20.30 -12.27
CA GLU A 306 -17.44 19.27 -13.26
C GLU A 306 -16.30 19.10 -14.29
N ALA A 307 -15.70 20.19 -14.73
CA ALA A 307 -14.53 20.16 -15.61
C ALA A 307 -13.31 19.57 -14.90
N ALA A 308 -13.15 19.83 -13.60
CA ALA A 308 -12.10 19.21 -12.79
C ALA A 308 -12.30 17.69 -12.64
N ALA A 309 -13.54 17.27 -12.40
CA ALA A 309 -13.89 15.85 -12.29
C ALA A 309 -13.68 15.08 -13.61
N ALA A 310 -13.83 15.76 -14.76
CA ALA A 310 -13.59 15.17 -16.08
C ALA A 310 -12.09 14.98 -16.40
N VAL A 311 -11.19 15.62 -15.68
CA VAL A 311 -9.73 15.43 -15.87
C VAL A 311 -9.34 14.09 -15.25
N ARG A 312 -8.85 13.16 -16.06
CA ARG A 312 -8.19 11.95 -15.56
C ARG A 312 -6.81 12.36 -15.02
N PRO A 313 -6.65 12.51 -13.68
CA PRO A 313 -5.48 13.21 -13.18
C PRO A 313 -4.23 12.35 -13.30
N TRP A 314 -4.32 11.09 -12.89
CA TRP A 314 -3.17 10.22 -12.72
C TRP A 314 -3.11 9.20 -13.86
N THR A 315 -2.24 9.46 -14.83
CA THR A 315 -2.15 8.70 -16.09
C THR A 315 -1.90 7.20 -15.88
N LEU A 316 -1.08 6.85 -14.88
CA LEU A 316 -0.64 5.48 -14.65
C LEU A 316 -1.42 4.75 -13.54
N TYR A 317 -2.46 5.37 -13.00
CA TYR A 317 -3.39 4.72 -12.07
C TYR A 317 -4.73 4.43 -12.75
N PRO A 318 -5.10 3.16 -12.94
CA PRO A 318 -6.36 2.78 -13.58
C PRO A 318 -7.56 2.86 -12.61
N LEU A 319 -7.51 3.71 -11.60
CA LEU A 319 -8.59 3.93 -10.65
C LEU A 319 -9.59 4.97 -11.18
N GLU A 320 -10.87 4.68 -11.02
CA GLU A 320 -11.95 5.61 -11.32
C GLU A 320 -12.14 6.59 -10.15
N ARG A 321 -12.33 7.87 -10.47
CA ARG A 321 -12.64 8.87 -9.45
C ARG A 321 -13.99 8.64 -8.81
N GLY A 322 -14.09 9.05 -7.54
CA GLY A 322 -15.33 8.92 -6.78
C GLY A 322 -15.70 7.49 -6.40
N LYS A 323 -14.99 6.50 -6.91
CA LYS A 323 -15.21 5.09 -6.62
C LYS A 323 -14.28 4.62 -5.51
N PHE A 324 -14.82 3.91 -4.54
CA PHE A 324 -14.01 3.23 -3.54
C PHE A 324 -13.47 1.92 -4.09
N TYR A 325 -12.22 1.66 -3.76
CA TYR A 325 -11.55 0.39 -3.95
C TYR A 325 -11.09 -0.12 -2.60
N VAL A 326 -10.87 -1.42 -2.50
CA VAL A 326 -10.21 -2.03 -1.36
C VAL A 326 -8.89 -2.63 -1.84
N ASN A 327 -7.80 -2.17 -1.24
CA ASN A 327 -6.52 -2.85 -1.36
C ASN A 327 -6.56 -4.12 -0.55
N VAL A 328 -6.20 -5.24 -1.16
CA VAL A 328 -5.98 -6.51 -0.50
C VAL A 328 -4.51 -6.85 -0.59
N GLY A 329 -3.83 -6.80 0.56
CA GLY A 329 -2.42 -7.09 0.70
C GLY A 329 -2.18 -8.50 1.24
N PHE A 330 -1.27 -9.24 0.58
CA PHE A 330 -0.86 -10.58 1.00
C PHE A 330 0.61 -10.83 0.68
N TRP A 331 1.32 -11.40 1.66
CA TRP A 331 2.76 -11.60 1.59
C TRP A 331 3.10 -12.99 2.09
N SER A 332 3.35 -13.92 1.16
CA SER A 332 3.68 -15.31 1.46
C SER A 332 4.34 -16.00 0.25
N GLY A 333 4.42 -17.31 0.31
CA GLY A 333 4.83 -18.15 -0.80
C GLY A 333 4.01 -19.44 -0.83
N VAL A 334 3.77 -19.94 -2.02
CA VAL A 334 3.05 -21.20 -2.27
C VAL A 334 3.95 -22.17 -3.03
N PRO A 335 3.69 -23.48 -3.00
CA PRO A 335 4.41 -24.43 -3.84
C PRO A 335 4.29 -24.07 -5.33
N VAL A 336 5.41 -24.09 -6.05
CA VAL A 336 5.40 -23.87 -7.50
C VAL A 336 4.55 -24.93 -8.19
N THR A 337 3.65 -24.51 -9.07
CA THR A 337 2.90 -25.44 -9.94
C THR A 337 3.85 -26.06 -10.96
N PRO A 338 4.00 -27.41 -11.02
CA PRO A 338 4.93 -28.06 -11.94
C PRO A 338 4.75 -27.63 -13.40
N GLY A 339 5.84 -27.18 -14.03
CA GLY A 339 5.85 -26.74 -15.43
C GLY A 339 5.19 -25.38 -15.69
N LYS A 340 4.72 -24.67 -14.66
CA LYS A 340 4.02 -23.38 -14.79
C LYS A 340 4.54 -22.35 -13.77
N PRO A 341 5.77 -21.86 -13.90
CA PRO A 341 6.30 -20.83 -12.99
C PRO A 341 5.44 -19.55 -13.07
N GLY A 342 5.19 -18.93 -11.93
CA GLY A 342 4.35 -17.73 -11.82
C GLY A 342 2.85 -17.99 -12.06
N HIS A 343 2.41 -19.25 -11.96
CA HIS A 343 1.01 -19.62 -12.21
C HIS A 343 0.05 -18.94 -11.24
N THR A 344 0.37 -18.98 -9.96
CA THR A 344 -0.49 -18.41 -8.92
C THR A 344 -0.63 -16.91 -9.10
N ASN A 345 0.47 -16.20 -9.34
CA ASN A 345 0.44 -14.76 -9.60
C ASN A 345 -0.40 -14.40 -10.83
N ARG A 346 -0.29 -15.18 -11.95
CA ARG A 346 -1.11 -14.96 -13.16
C ARG A 346 -2.61 -15.20 -12.91
N VAL A 347 -2.94 -16.18 -12.10
CA VAL A 347 -4.34 -16.49 -11.76
C VAL A 347 -4.93 -15.35 -10.93
N ILE A 348 -4.15 -14.80 -9.99
CA ILE A 348 -4.56 -13.64 -9.20
C ILE A 348 -4.76 -12.42 -10.12
N GLU A 349 -3.79 -12.08 -10.98
CA GLU A 349 -3.91 -10.95 -11.92
C GLU A 349 -5.16 -11.05 -12.78
N ARG A 350 -5.44 -12.25 -13.32
CA ARG A 350 -6.65 -12.47 -14.12
C ARG A 350 -7.92 -12.23 -13.31
N LYS A 351 -7.99 -12.77 -12.09
CA LYS A 351 -9.15 -12.58 -11.22
C LYS A 351 -9.36 -11.10 -10.86
N VAL A 352 -8.30 -10.38 -10.61
CA VAL A 352 -8.35 -8.94 -10.34
C VAL A 352 -8.88 -8.18 -11.56
N SER A 353 -8.38 -8.48 -12.77
CA SER A 353 -8.86 -7.87 -14.02
C SER A 353 -10.33 -8.21 -14.29
N GLU A 354 -10.78 -9.45 -14.05
CA GLU A 354 -12.17 -9.88 -14.18
C GLU A 354 -13.13 -9.08 -13.29
N LEU A 355 -12.65 -8.65 -12.11
CA LEU A 355 -13.42 -7.85 -11.16
C LEU A 355 -13.29 -6.33 -11.37
N GLY A 356 -12.62 -5.90 -12.45
CA GLY A 356 -12.40 -4.49 -12.74
C GLY A 356 -11.41 -3.81 -11.79
N GLY A 357 -10.52 -4.60 -11.22
CA GLY A 357 -9.43 -4.15 -10.37
C GLY A 357 -8.10 -4.03 -11.09
N HIS A 358 -7.06 -3.72 -10.36
CA HIS A 358 -5.68 -3.70 -10.83
C HIS A 358 -4.71 -4.08 -9.70
N LYS A 359 -3.42 -4.16 -10.01
CA LYS A 359 -2.40 -4.47 -9.01
C LYS A 359 -1.31 -3.42 -8.96
N SER A 360 -0.66 -3.35 -7.82
CA SER A 360 0.55 -2.55 -7.63
C SER A 360 1.75 -3.16 -8.34
N LEU A 361 2.52 -2.35 -9.06
CA LEU A 361 3.63 -2.81 -9.90
C LEU A 361 4.96 -3.04 -9.15
N TYR A 362 4.98 -2.94 -7.83
CA TYR A 362 6.20 -3.18 -7.04
C TYR A 362 6.58 -4.65 -6.96
N SER A 363 5.63 -5.54 -7.17
CA SER A 363 5.80 -6.99 -7.17
C SER A 363 5.89 -7.58 -8.59
N GLU A 364 6.08 -8.90 -8.70
CA GLU A 364 6.13 -9.58 -10.01
C GLU A 364 4.82 -9.41 -10.76
N SER A 365 4.93 -8.96 -12.02
CA SER A 365 3.80 -8.80 -12.93
C SER A 365 3.96 -9.70 -14.14
N PHE A 366 2.84 -10.22 -14.65
CA PHE A 366 2.82 -11.20 -15.73
C PHE A 366 1.85 -10.82 -16.85
N TYR A 367 1.43 -9.57 -16.91
CA TYR A 367 0.51 -9.07 -17.93
C TYR A 367 1.11 -9.21 -19.35
N PRO A 368 0.30 -9.56 -20.36
CA PRO A 368 0.66 -9.36 -21.75
C PRO A 368 0.86 -7.87 -22.07
N PRO A 369 1.68 -7.49 -23.07
CA PRO A 369 1.94 -6.09 -23.36
C PRO A 369 0.69 -5.26 -23.62
N GLU A 370 -0.27 -5.77 -24.40
CA GLU A 370 -1.50 -5.07 -24.74
C GLU A 370 -2.39 -4.78 -23.52
N GLU A 371 -2.52 -5.75 -22.61
CA GLU A 371 -3.26 -5.59 -21.36
C GLU A 371 -2.56 -4.60 -20.42
N PHE A 372 -1.23 -4.70 -20.33
CA PHE A 372 -0.41 -3.79 -19.54
C PHE A 372 -0.55 -2.35 -20.01
N ASP A 373 -0.46 -2.11 -21.30
CA ASP A 373 -0.59 -0.77 -21.90
C ASP A 373 -1.99 -0.20 -21.67
N ALA A 374 -3.04 -1.02 -21.76
CA ALA A 374 -4.41 -0.59 -21.48
C ALA A 374 -4.61 -0.16 -20.01
N LEU A 375 -3.94 -0.83 -19.07
CA LEU A 375 -4.03 -0.53 -17.63
C LEU A 375 -3.13 0.64 -17.22
N TYR A 376 -1.88 0.67 -17.70
CA TYR A 376 -0.82 1.54 -17.16
C TYR A 376 -0.33 2.60 -18.15
N GLY A 377 -1.25 3.25 -18.84
CA GLY A 377 -1.00 4.52 -19.50
C GLY A 377 -0.78 4.51 -21.02
N GLY A 378 -0.37 3.37 -21.63
CA GLY A 378 -0.25 3.20 -23.09
C GLY A 378 0.38 4.40 -23.82
N GLU A 379 -0.33 4.93 -24.82
CA GLU A 379 0.16 6.07 -25.65
C GLU A 379 0.49 7.34 -24.84
N THR A 380 -0.22 7.58 -23.73
CA THR A 380 0.06 8.74 -22.86
C THR A 380 1.41 8.59 -22.16
N TYR A 381 1.71 7.40 -21.67
CA TYR A 381 3.01 7.08 -21.10
C TYR A 381 4.13 7.20 -22.15
N ASP A 382 3.89 6.70 -23.36
CA ASP A 382 4.84 6.82 -24.45
C ASP A 382 5.11 8.27 -24.86
N ALA A 383 4.09 9.12 -24.84
CA ALA A 383 4.24 10.55 -25.10
C ALA A 383 5.14 11.22 -24.04
N LEU A 384 4.95 10.90 -22.76
CA LEU A 384 5.81 11.36 -21.67
C LEU A 384 7.25 10.90 -21.87
N ARG A 385 7.47 9.64 -22.22
CA ARG A 385 8.82 9.12 -22.49
C ARG A 385 9.49 9.84 -23.67
N ARG A 386 8.78 10.07 -24.76
CA ARG A 386 9.32 10.82 -25.91
C ARG A 386 9.75 12.24 -25.51
N ARG A 387 9.04 12.87 -24.58
CA ARG A 387 9.35 14.24 -24.12
C ARG A 387 10.48 14.28 -23.10
N TYR A 388 10.49 13.40 -22.11
CA TYR A 388 11.37 13.47 -20.93
C TYR A 388 12.51 12.43 -20.92
N ASP A 389 12.49 11.48 -21.82
CA ASP A 389 13.55 10.49 -22.05
C ASP A 389 13.68 10.08 -23.53
N PRO A 390 13.89 11.08 -24.44
CA PRO A 390 13.91 10.82 -25.90
C PRO A 390 15.00 9.84 -26.32
N THR A 391 16.07 9.73 -25.55
CA THR A 391 17.19 8.82 -25.82
C THR A 391 17.05 7.46 -25.13
N ARG A 392 15.95 7.20 -24.45
CA ARG A 392 15.62 5.95 -23.75
C ARG A 392 16.73 5.46 -22.80
N ARG A 393 17.22 6.36 -21.97
CA ARG A 393 18.23 6.05 -20.93
C ARG A 393 17.67 5.26 -19.77
N LEU A 394 16.36 5.41 -19.49
CA LEU A 394 15.64 4.70 -18.45
C LEU A 394 14.93 3.48 -19.07
N LEU A 395 14.78 2.42 -18.30
CA LEU A 395 13.91 1.30 -18.68
C LEU A 395 12.49 1.80 -18.87
N ASP A 396 11.71 1.16 -19.73
CA ASP A 396 10.28 1.43 -19.77
C ASP A 396 9.54 0.70 -18.63
N LEU A 397 8.28 1.07 -18.42
CA LEU A 397 7.51 0.55 -17.29
C LEU A 397 7.25 -0.96 -17.45
N TYR A 398 6.97 -1.42 -18.66
CA TYR A 398 6.78 -2.84 -18.94
C TYR A 398 8.06 -3.65 -18.76
N GLU A 399 9.19 -3.13 -19.24
CA GLU A 399 10.50 -3.75 -19.03
C GLU A 399 10.81 -3.91 -17.55
N LYS A 400 10.54 -2.87 -16.77
CA LYS A 400 10.82 -2.86 -15.33
C LYS A 400 9.86 -3.73 -14.51
N ALA A 401 8.57 -3.65 -14.78
CA ALA A 401 7.54 -4.32 -13.99
C ALA A 401 7.33 -5.78 -14.37
N VAL A 402 7.42 -6.09 -15.68
CA VAL A 402 7.09 -7.41 -16.20
C VAL A 402 8.35 -8.18 -16.62
N LYS A 403 9.24 -7.58 -17.44
CA LYS A 403 10.45 -8.28 -17.90
C LYS A 403 11.56 -8.33 -16.84
N ARG A 404 11.54 -7.42 -15.88
CA ARG A 404 12.56 -7.29 -14.81
C ARG A 404 13.99 -7.14 -15.36
N ALA A 405 14.10 -6.31 -16.39
CA ALA A 405 15.37 -6.02 -17.04
C ALA A 405 16.31 -5.17 -16.15
#